data_afdf5d54b2cd2126e8c12423f0f096ae
#
_entry.id   afdf5d54b2cd2126e8c12423f0f096ae
#
_cell.length_a   1.000
_cell.length_b   1.000
_cell.length_c   1.000
_cell.angle_alpha   90.00
_cell.angle_beta   90.00
_cell.angle_gamma   90.00
#
_symmetry.space_group_name_H-M   'P 1'
#
loop_
_entity.id
_entity.type
_entity.pdbx_description
1 polymer ?
#
loop_
_entity_poly.entity_id
_entity_poly.type
_entity_poly.pdbx_seq_one_letter_code
_entity_poly.pdbx_strand_id
1 'polypeptide(L)'
;MKGQFAAISYSLYVELKYLMIRFWTILLAFVAVDILVFSQVNEHLLLVTSMPQYIFSGIVSFIIIRKSFSFCLKLGATRKAYLSTMTCVFALFAIVMSFINVVIMSISMKVINGLNLMNVQLYYASDFIFHDPTLAVHFLTDAVFIFFITAAACLLGSIVYKFGQTGGMISGAVLVLLFTIPVTKEPIIHFIKSFSSGSLLLTFGTMVIVSFLLFLINWLFLKKASPVHQA
;
A
#
# COMPACT_ATOMS: atom_id res chain seq x y z
N MET A 1 28.60 -5.95 -0.37
CA MET A 1 27.26 -5.39 -0.63
C MET A 1 26.24 -6.45 -1.05
N LYS A 2 26.57 -7.41 -1.97
CA LYS A 2 25.60 -8.45 -2.41
C LYS A 2 25.05 -9.31 -1.26
N GLY A 3 25.89 -9.73 -0.31
CA GLY A 3 25.44 -10.55 0.83
C GLY A 3 24.50 -9.82 1.80
N GLN A 4 24.73 -8.52 2.04
CA GLN A 4 23.83 -7.72 2.89
C GLN A 4 22.46 -7.54 2.26
N PHE A 5 22.41 -7.29 0.94
CA PHE A 5 21.15 -7.18 0.20
C PHE A 5 20.33 -8.47 0.31
N ALA A 6 20.94 -9.61 0.07
CA ALA A 6 20.28 -10.90 0.15
C ALA A 6 19.73 -11.21 1.57
N ALA A 7 20.53 -10.94 2.62
CA ALA A 7 20.12 -11.18 3.99
C ALA A 7 18.96 -10.27 4.43
N ILE A 8 19.01 -8.97 4.07
CA ILE A 8 17.92 -8.02 4.37
C ILE A 8 16.65 -8.40 3.60
N SER A 9 16.78 -8.70 2.29
CA SER A 9 15.62 -9.11 1.48
C SER A 9 14.95 -10.37 2.03
N TYR A 10 15.74 -11.34 2.47
CA TYR A 10 15.21 -12.57 3.06
C TYR A 10 14.46 -12.30 4.36
N SER A 11 15.03 -11.46 5.24
CA SER A 11 14.37 -11.08 6.50
C SER A 11 13.02 -10.39 6.25
N LEU A 12 12.99 -9.40 5.35
CA LEU A 12 11.78 -8.68 4.98
C LEU A 12 10.76 -9.60 4.28
N TYR A 13 11.21 -10.49 3.40
CA TYR A 13 10.36 -11.46 2.72
C TYR A 13 9.65 -12.40 3.70
N VAL A 14 10.36 -12.92 4.70
CA VAL A 14 9.76 -13.83 5.68
C VAL A 14 8.66 -13.12 6.46
N GLU A 15 8.89 -11.89 6.93
CA GLU A 15 7.86 -11.10 7.64
C GLU A 15 6.66 -10.81 6.73
N LEU A 16 6.90 -10.33 5.50
CA LEU A 16 5.84 -10.00 4.54
C LEU A 16 5.02 -11.23 4.17
N LYS A 17 5.65 -12.36 3.91
CA LYS A 17 4.98 -13.61 3.51
C LYS A 17 3.89 -14.02 4.52
N TYR A 18 4.24 -14.06 5.82
CA TYR A 18 3.27 -14.45 6.85
C TYR A 18 2.11 -13.46 6.99
N LEU A 19 2.41 -12.16 6.90
CA LEU A 19 1.39 -11.12 6.96
C LEU A 19 0.46 -11.16 5.74
N MET A 20 1.02 -11.36 4.54
CA MET A 20 0.26 -11.49 3.30
C MET A 20 -0.66 -12.70 3.31
N ILE A 21 -0.16 -13.88 3.71
CA ILE A 21 -0.97 -15.09 3.76
C ILE A 21 -2.17 -14.90 4.70
N ARG A 22 -1.93 -14.36 5.91
CA ARG A 22 -3.02 -14.07 6.87
C ARG A 22 -4.02 -13.08 6.31
N PHE A 23 -3.56 -12.00 5.72
CA PHE A 23 -4.43 -10.98 5.13
C PHE A 23 -5.32 -11.55 4.04
N TRP A 24 -4.74 -12.25 3.06
CA TRP A 24 -5.49 -12.82 1.96
C TRP A 24 -6.45 -13.94 2.40
N THR A 25 -6.06 -14.75 3.38
CA THR A 25 -6.96 -15.78 3.95
C THR A 25 -8.19 -15.12 4.59
N ILE A 26 -8.00 -14.07 5.38
CA ILE A 26 -9.10 -13.35 6.03
C ILE A 26 -9.97 -12.64 4.97
N LEU A 27 -9.36 -11.96 4.00
CA LEU A 27 -10.10 -11.24 2.97
C LEU A 27 -10.90 -12.20 2.07
N LEU A 28 -10.34 -13.33 1.68
CA LEU A 28 -11.04 -14.37 0.91
C LEU A 28 -12.22 -14.96 1.69
N ALA A 29 -12.02 -15.24 2.99
CA ALA A 29 -13.09 -15.72 3.85
C ALA A 29 -14.23 -14.67 3.94
N PHE A 30 -13.88 -13.39 4.09
CA PHE A 30 -14.84 -12.30 4.13
C PHE A 30 -15.63 -12.19 2.81
N VAL A 31 -14.96 -12.15 1.67
CA VAL A 31 -15.60 -12.10 0.34
C VAL A 31 -16.50 -13.31 0.11
N ALA A 32 -16.08 -14.52 0.53
CA ALA A 32 -16.89 -15.73 0.39
C ALA A 32 -18.15 -15.66 1.25
N VAL A 33 -18.05 -15.19 2.49
CA VAL A 33 -19.22 -15.01 3.38
C VAL A 33 -20.17 -13.97 2.82
N ASP A 34 -19.65 -12.84 2.33
CA ASP A 34 -20.50 -11.80 1.72
C ASP A 34 -21.25 -12.34 0.51
N ILE A 35 -20.61 -13.08 -0.40
CA ILE A 35 -21.28 -13.70 -1.55
C ILE A 35 -22.39 -14.67 -1.08
N LEU A 36 -22.12 -15.49 -0.05
CA LEU A 36 -23.11 -16.44 0.46
C LEU A 36 -24.30 -15.74 1.14
N VAL A 37 -24.07 -14.72 1.95
CA VAL A 37 -25.11 -13.98 2.65
C VAL A 37 -26.00 -13.25 1.65
N PHE A 38 -25.40 -12.50 0.72
CA PHE A 38 -26.15 -11.69 -0.24
C PHE A 38 -26.76 -12.51 -1.38
N SER A 39 -26.36 -13.77 -1.56
CA SER A 39 -27.09 -14.69 -2.44
C SER A 39 -28.49 -15.03 -1.92
N GLN A 40 -28.79 -14.81 -0.64
CA GLN A 40 -30.06 -15.12 -0.01
C GLN A 40 -30.93 -13.88 0.29
N VAL A 41 -30.36 -12.69 0.11
CA VAL A 41 -31.02 -11.40 0.40
C VAL A 41 -31.15 -10.61 -0.90
N ASN A 42 -32.29 -9.95 -1.11
CA ASN A 42 -32.52 -9.12 -2.31
C ASN A 42 -31.94 -7.71 -2.22
N GLU A 43 -30.91 -7.51 -1.37
CA GLU A 43 -30.23 -6.23 -1.24
C GLU A 43 -28.99 -6.16 -2.13
N HIS A 44 -28.65 -4.94 -2.59
CA HIS A 44 -27.47 -4.72 -3.42
C HIS A 44 -26.22 -4.58 -2.58
N LEU A 45 -25.20 -5.39 -2.84
CA LEU A 45 -23.89 -5.31 -2.23
C LEU A 45 -22.87 -4.73 -3.21
N LEU A 46 -22.17 -3.69 -2.77
CA LEU A 46 -21.01 -3.12 -3.47
C LEU A 46 -19.74 -3.51 -2.71
N LEU A 47 -18.89 -4.33 -3.31
CA LEU A 47 -17.62 -4.76 -2.73
C LEU A 47 -16.44 -4.15 -3.48
N VAL A 48 -15.53 -3.51 -2.74
CA VAL A 48 -14.27 -2.96 -3.25
C VAL A 48 -13.10 -3.58 -2.49
N THR A 49 -12.47 -4.61 -3.04
CA THR A 49 -11.37 -5.34 -2.39
C THR A 49 -10.06 -4.56 -2.32
N SER A 50 -9.87 -3.57 -3.20
CA SER A 50 -8.67 -2.72 -3.22
C SER A 50 -8.51 -1.89 -1.94
N MET A 51 -9.60 -1.43 -1.31
CA MET A 51 -9.54 -0.57 -0.11
C MET A 51 -8.92 -1.26 1.11
N PRO A 52 -9.37 -2.46 1.54
CA PRO A 52 -8.70 -3.22 2.59
C PRO A 52 -7.23 -3.48 2.32
N GLN A 53 -6.87 -3.75 1.06
CA GLN A 53 -5.51 -4.00 0.63
C GLN A 53 -4.61 -2.75 0.77
N TYR A 54 -5.12 -1.57 0.46
CA TYR A 54 -4.39 -0.30 0.65
C TYR A 54 -4.11 -0.02 2.12
N ILE A 55 -5.13 -0.19 2.97
CA ILE A 55 -4.99 -0.03 4.43
C ILE A 55 -3.97 -1.02 4.99
N PHE A 56 -4.08 -2.29 4.62
CA PHE A 56 -3.14 -3.33 5.03
C PHE A 56 -1.71 -3.00 4.62
N SER A 57 -1.49 -2.59 3.37
CA SER A 57 -0.16 -2.24 2.85
C SER A 57 0.47 -1.07 3.61
N GLY A 58 -0.32 -0.07 3.97
CA GLY A 58 0.12 1.04 4.81
C GLY A 58 0.53 0.59 6.22
N ILE A 59 -0.32 -0.18 6.89
CA ILE A 59 -0.04 -0.68 8.25
C ILE A 59 1.21 -1.55 8.27
N VAL A 60 1.32 -2.49 7.33
CA VAL A 60 2.46 -3.41 7.24
C VAL A 60 3.77 -2.64 7.03
N SER A 61 3.78 -1.69 6.11
CA SER A 61 4.98 -0.89 5.81
C SER A 61 5.42 -0.03 7.00
N PHE A 62 4.45 0.57 7.71
CA PHE A 62 4.71 1.32 8.94
C PHE A 62 5.32 0.44 10.04
N ILE A 63 4.80 -0.77 10.24
CA ILE A 63 5.28 -1.69 11.28
C ILE A 63 6.68 -2.21 10.92
N ILE A 64 6.87 -2.64 9.68
CA ILE A 64 8.12 -3.25 9.22
C ILE A 64 9.28 -2.28 9.39
N ILE A 65 9.16 -1.03 8.97
CA ILE A 65 10.28 -0.09 9.08
C ILE A 65 10.68 0.13 10.54
N ARG A 66 9.74 0.18 11.46
CA ARG A 66 10.04 0.36 12.89
C ARG A 66 10.76 -0.82 13.49
N LYS A 67 10.41 -2.05 13.09
CA LYS A 67 10.97 -3.28 13.65
C LYS A 67 12.28 -3.66 12.95
N SER A 68 12.28 -3.75 11.63
CA SER A 68 13.38 -4.34 10.87
C SER A 68 14.58 -3.41 10.74
N PHE A 69 14.41 -2.07 10.76
CA PHE A 69 15.52 -1.13 10.65
C PHE A 69 16.55 -1.30 11.76
N SER A 70 16.11 -1.26 13.04
CA SER A 70 17.00 -1.46 14.18
C SER A 70 17.63 -2.86 14.19
N PHE A 71 16.85 -3.87 13.87
CA PHE A 71 17.32 -5.26 13.82
C PHE A 71 18.41 -5.45 12.75
N CYS A 72 18.18 -4.99 11.53
CA CYS A 72 19.17 -5.12 10.45
C CYS A 72 20.47 -4.35 10.74
N LEU A 73 20.38 -3.16 11.36
CA LEU A 73 21.58 -2.39 11.74
C LEU A 73 22.39 -3.09 12.83
N LYS A 74 21.74 -3.71 13.82
CA LYS A 74 22.42 -4.51 14.86
C LYS A 74 23.14 -5.74 14.26
N LEU A 75 22.63 -6.28 13.16
CA LEU A 75 23.28 -7.36 12.40
C LEU A 75 24.39 -6.88 11.45
N GLY A 76 24.75 -5.59 11.50
CA GLY A 76 25.83 -5.03 10.69
C GLY A 76 25.44 -4.56 9.29
N ALA A 77 24.14 -4.46 8.99
CA ALA A 77 23.69 -3.90 7.71
C ALA A 77 23.99 -2.40 7.63
N THR A 78 24.45 -1.94 6.47
CA THR A 78 24.60 -0.49 6.25
C THR A 78 23.24 0.14 5.99
N ARG A 79 23.05 1.39 6.44
CA ARG A 79 21.79 2.14 6.23
C ARG A 79 21.43 2.28 4.76
N LYS A 80 22.44 2.46 3.88
CA LYS A 80 22.21 2.52 2.42
C LYS A 80 21.71 1.18 1.88
N ALA A 81 22.33 0.07 2.28
CA ALA A 81 21.90 -1.26 1.85
C ALA A 81 20.50 -1.56 2.34
N TYR A 82 20.16 -1.25 3.60
CA TYR A 82 18.82 -1.46 4.13
C TYR A 82 17.76 -0.69 3.33
N LEU A 83 17.92 0.61 3.13
CA LEU A 83 16.92 1.45 2.47
C LEU A 83 16.75 1.11 0.99
N SER A 84 17.85 0.85 0.26
CA SER A 84 17.74 0.42 -1.14
C SER A 84 17.04 -0.95 -1.26
N THR A 85 17.38 -1.90 -0.38
CA THR A 85 16.73 -3.21 -0.35
C THR A 85 15.24 -3.09 -0.02
N MET A 86 14.91 -2.28 0.99
CA MET A 86 13.54 -2.06 1.42
C MET A 86 12.68 -1.46 0.28
N THR A 87 13.20 -0.46 -0.44
CA THR A 87 12.49 0.14 -1.59
C THR A 87 12.22 -0.90 -2.67
N CYS A 88 13.21 -1.74 -3.01
CA CYS A 88 13.02 -2.83 -3.98
C CYS A 88 11.99 -3.86 -3.50
N VAL A 89 12.06 -4.26 -2.23
CA VAL A 89 11.13 -5.24 -1.64
C VAL A 89 9.70 -4.69 -1.63
N PHE A 90 9.49 -3.42 -1.28
CA PHE A 90 8.16 -2.82 -1.33
C PHE A 90 7.63 -2.59 -2.75
N ALA A 91 8.49 -2.34 -3.72
CA ALA A 91 8.08 -2.32 -5.13
C ALA A 91 7.59 -3.71 -5.58
N LEU A 92 8.33 -4.77 -5.25
CA LEU A 92 7.91 -6.15 -5.53
C LEU A 92 6.63 -6.52 -4.76
N PHE A 93 6.52 -6.11 -3.50
CA PHE A 93 5.32 -6.31 -2.69
C PHE A 93 4.09 -5.67 -3.33
N ALA A 94 4.20 -4.43 -3.82
CA ALA A 94 3.11 -3.74 -4.50
C ALA A 94 2.66 -4.50 -5.78
N ILE A 95 3.61 -4.98 -6.58
CA ILE A 95 3.33 -5.77 -7.78
C ILE A 95 2.60 -7.09 -7.42
N VAL A 96 3.12 -7.82 -6.43
CA VAL A 96 2.53 -9.11 -6.01
C VAL A 96 1.14 -8.92 -5.43
N MET A 97 0.94 -7.94 -4.56
CA MET A 97 -0.37 -7.64 -3.96
C MET A 97 -1.40 -7.29 -5.04
N SER A 98 -1.05 -6.39 -5.97
CA SER A 98 -1.93 -6.02 -7.08
C SER A 98 -2.26 -7.22 -7.97
N PHE A 99 -1.28 -8.06 -8.29
CA PHE A 99 -1.51 -9.26 -9.09
C PHE A 99 -2.50 -10.22 -8.42
N ILE A 100 -2.32 -10.49 -7.13
CA ILE A 100 -3.23 -11.34 -6.36
C ILE A 100 -4.64 -10.75 -6.34
N ASN A 101 -4.78 -9.43 -6.16
CA ASN A 101 -6.09 -8.75 -6.16
C ASN A 101 -6.83 -8.94 -7.49
N VAL A 102 -6.15 -8.71 -8.61
CA VAL A 102 -6.73 -8.88 -9.95
C VAL A 102 -7.17 -10.33 -10.19
N VAL A 103 -6.38 -11.31 -9.77
CA VAL A 103 -6.70 -12.73 -9.89
C VAL A 103 -7.95 -13.08 -9.04
N ILE A 104 -7.96 -12.66 -7.77
CA ILE A 104 -9.09 -12.93 -6.85
C ILE A 104 -10.37 -12.28 -7.38
N MET A 105 -10.32 -11.02 -7.78
CA MET A 105 -11.47 -10.31 -8.34
C MET A 105 -11.98 -10.96 -9.61
N SER A 106 -11.10 -11.35 -10.52
CA SER A 106 -11.49 -12.05 -11.77
C SER A 106 -12.16 -13.38 -11.50
N ILE A 107 -11.68 -14.13 -10.48
CA ILE A 107 -12.33 -15.39 -10.07
C ILE A 107 -13.67 -15.11 -9.43
N SER A 108 -13.75 -14.15 -8.51
CA SER A 108 -14.98 -13.78 -7.81
C SER A 108 -16.08 -13.31 -8.78
N MET A 109 -15.72 -12.50 -9.79
CA MET A 109 -16.67 -12.08 -10.84
C MET A 109 -17.22 -13.29 -11.65
N LYS A 110 -16.34 -14.26 -11.98
CA LYS A 110 -16.80 -15.48 -12.68
C LYS A 110 -17.76 -16.32 -11.82
N VAL A 111 -17.51 -16.43 -10.53
CA VAL A 111 -18.38 -17.13 -9.58
C VAL A 111 -19.74 -16.44 -9.48
N ILE A 112 -19.77 -15.11 -9.29
CA ILE A 112 -20.98 -14.32 -9.21
C ILE A 112 -21.82 -14.46 -10.49
N ASN A 113 -21.20 -14.32 -11.64
CA ASN A 113 -21.88 -14.49 -12.93
C ASN A 113 -22.38 -15.93 -13.15
N GLY A 114 -21.62 -16.94 -12.74
CA GLY A 114 -22.04 -18.36 -12.82
C GLY A 114 -23.20 -18.72 -11.91
N LEU A 115 -23.35 -18.01 -10.79
CA LEU A 115 -24.47 -18.16 -9.85
C LEU A 115 -25.65 -17.23 -10.18
N ASN A 116 -25.56 -16.41 -11.24
CA ASN A 116 -26.57 -15.41 -11.64
C ASN A 116 -26.94 -14.44 -10.52
N LEU A 117 -26.00 -14.06 -9.67
CA LEU A 117 -26.20 -13.15 -8.55
C LEU A 117 -26.18 -11.70 -9.04
N MET A 118 -27.32 -11.16 -9.46
CA MET A 118 -27.43 -9.76 -9.93
C MET A 118 -27.31 -8.73 -8.81
N ASN A 119 -27.40 -9.17 -7.54
CA ASN A 119 -27.41 -8.30 -6.37
C ASN A 119 -25.98 -7.99 -5.85
N VAL A 120 -24.95 -8.69 -6.31
CA VAL A 120 -23.57 -8.50 -5.87
C VAL A 120 -22.74 -7.90 -7.00
N GLN A 121 -22.22 -6.71 -6.76
CA GLN A 121 -21.36 -6.02 -7.72
C GLN A 121 -19.97 -5.81 -7.12
N LEU A 122 -18.94 -6.26 -7.84
CA LEU A 122 -17.55 -6.08 -7.48
C LEU A 122 -16.95 -4.95 -8.31
N TYR A 123 -16.29 -4.02 -7.63
CA TYR A 123 -15.59 -2.89 -8.25
C TYR A 123 -14.11 -2.88 -7.91
N TYR A 124 -13.29 -2.57 -8.89
CA TYR A 124 -11.90 -2.18 -8.66
C TYR A 124 -11.84 -0.69 -8.29
N ALA A 125 -10.78 -0.29 -7.58
CA ALA A 125 -10.56 1.14 -7.31
C ALA A 125 -10.42 1.98 -8.59
N SER A 126 -9.89 1.39 -9.66
CA SER A 126 -9.76 2.02 -10.97
C SER A 126 -11.09 2.31 -11.66
N ASP A 127 -12.18 1.58 -11.35
CA ASP A 127 -13.51 1.81 -11.92
C ASP A 127 -14.09 3.18 -11.49
N PHE A 128 -13.65 3.68 -10.33
CA PHE A 128 -14.03 5.01 -9.84
C PHE A 128 -13.20 6.15 -10.45
N ILE A 129 -12.09 5.80 -11.11
CA ILE A 129 -11.13 6.79 -11.64
C ILE A 129 -11.19 6.88 -13.15
N PHE A 130 -11.32 5.73 -13.82
CA PHE A 130 -11.25 5.62 -15.27
C PHE A 130 -12.56 5.08 -15.85
N HIS A 131 -12.86 5.47 -17.08
CA HIS A 131 -14.00 4.93 -17.85
C HIS A 131 -13.56 3.64 -18.53
N ASP A 132 -14.26 2.54 -18.29
CA ASP A 132 -14.00 1.22 -18.87
C ASP A 132 -12.52 0.74 -18.80
N PRO A 133 -11.94 0.65 -17.59
CA PRO A 133 -10.55 0.27 -17.46
C PRO A 133 -10.33 -1.21 -17.83
N THR A 134 -9.22 -1.48 -18.53
CA THR A 134 -8.79 -2.86 -18.83
C THR A 134 -8.17 -3.52 -17.60
N LEU A 135 -8.04 -4.87 -17.60
CA LEU A 135 -7.36 -5.62 -16.54
C LEU A 135 -5.93 -5.11 -16.25
N ALA A 136 -5.23 -4.65 -17.30
CA ALA A 136 -3.91 -4.05 -17.15
C ALA A 136 -3.97 -2.72 -16.38
N VAL A 137 -5.00 -1.90 -16.61
CA VAL A 137 -5.22 -0.64 -15.89
C VAL A 137 -5.57 -0.91 -14.43
N HIS A 138 -6.42 -1.89 -14.12
CA HIS A 138 -6.69 -2.32 -12.73
C HIS A 138 -5.41 -2.71 -12.00
N PHE A 139 -4.60 -3.58 -12.63
CA PHE A 139 -3.31 -4.00 -12.08
C PHE A 139 -2.36 -2.84 -11.83
N LEU A 140 -2.16 -1.97 -12.83
CA LEU A 140 -1.25 -0.82 -12.70
C LEU A 140 -1.73 0.17 -11.64
N THR A 141 -3.03 0.44 -11.60
CA THR A 141 -3.62 1.33 -10.59
C THR A 141 -3.32 0.82 -9.19
N ASP A 142 -3.67 -0.43 -8.90
CA ASP A 142 -3.44 -1.01 -7.58
C ASP A 142 -1.94 -1.04 -7.23
N ALA A 143 -1.07 -1.44 -8.16
CA ALA A 143 0.36 -1.50 -7.94
C ALA A 143 0.96 -0.13 -7.60
N VAL A 144 0.57 0.92 -8.34
CA VAL A 144 1.08 2.28 -8.13
C VAL A 144 0.54 2.87 -6.82
N PHE A 145 -0.75 2.65 -6.52
CA PHE A 145 -1.35 3.12 -5.26
C PHE A 145 -0.73 2.43 -4.05
N ILE A 146 -0.54 1.10 -4.09
CA ILE A 146 0.12 0.37 -3.01
C ILE A 146 1.55 0.87 -2.83
N PHE A 147 2.31 1.07 -3.91
CA PHE A 147 3.67 1.58 -3.83
C PHE A 147 3.73 2.98 -3.22
N PHE A 148 2.81 3.86 -3.57
CA PHE A 148 2.69 5.19 -2.99
C PHE A 148 2.34 5.12 -1.49
N ILE A 149 1.34 4.33 -1.12
CA ILE A 149 0.91 4.18 0.28
C ILE A 149 2.02 3.57 1.13
N THR A 150 2.74 2.57 0.61
CA THR A 150 3.89 1.98 1.32
C THR A 150 5.01 3.00 1.52
N ALA A 151 5.30 3.85 0.53
CA ALA A 151 6.31 4.91 0.65
C ALA A 151 5.92 5.94 1.72
N ALA A 152 4.66 6.40 1.71
CA ALA A 152 4.13 7.34 2.69
C ALA A 152 4.11 6.74 4.12
N ALA A 153 3.66 5.50 4.26
CA ALA A 153 3.63 4.80 5.54
C ALA A 153 5.04 4.53 6.09
N CYS A 154 6.01 4.20 5.24
CA CYS A 154 7.41 4.09 5.62
C CYS A 154 7.97 5.41 6.13
N LEU A 155 7.64 6.53 5.51
CA LEU A 155 8.05 7.86 5.97
C LEU A 155 7.49 8.14 7.36
N LEU A 156 6.20 7.92 7.57
CA LEU A 156 5.55 8.07 8.89
C LEU A 156 6.21 7.14 9.93
N GLY A 157 6.44 5.89 9.59
CA GLY A 157 7.12 4.93 10.46
C GLY A 157 8.53 5.38 10.85
N SER A 158 9.26 6.01 9.93
CA SER A 158 10.61 6.56 10.17
C SER A 158 10.58 7.80 11.07
N ILE A 159 9.57 8.65 10.94
CA ILE A 159 9.36 9.80 11.81
C ILE A 159 9.10 9.31 13.24
N VAL A 160 8.20 8.34 13.39
CA VAL A 160 7.89 7.74 14.70
C VAL A 160 9.12 7.02 15.27
N TYR A 161 9.88 6.31 14.44
CA TYR A 161 11.12 5.67 14.87
C TYR A 161 12.15 6.66 15.42
N LYS A 162 12.30 7.81 14.78
CA LYS A 162 13.31 8.82 15.14
C LYS A 162 12.88 9.72 16.29
N PHE A 163 11.61 10.12 16.34
CA PHE A 163 11.08 11.12 17.28
C PHE A 163 10.13 10.54 18.35
N GLY A 164 9.96 9.21 18.37
CA GLY A 164 9.05 8.54 19.30
C GLY A 164 7.57 8.81 19.00
N GLN A 165 6.72 8.55 20.00
CA GLN A 165 5.27 8.76 19.89
C GLN A 165 4.89 10.21 19.61
N THR A 166 5.62 11.17 20.21
CA THR A 166 5.40 12.61 19.97
C THR A 166 5.57 12.97 18.51
N GLY A 167 6.60 12.43 17.83
CA GLY A 167 6.79 12.60 16.39
C GLY A 167 5.63 12.02 15.57
N GLY A 168 5.08 10.89 16.01
CA GLY A 168 3.90 10.28 15.40
C GLY A 168 2.65 11.18 15.53
N MET A 169 2.40 11.72 16.71
CA MET A 169 1.27 12.64 16.95
C MET A 169 1.39 13.91 16.11
N ILE A 170 2.58 14.52 16.07
CA ILE A 170 2.82 15.72 15.26
C ILE A 170 2.63 15.43 13.78
N SER A 171 3.18 14.33 13.27
CA SER A 171 3.02 13.96 11.85
C SER A 171 1.56 13.65 11.48
N GLY A 172 0.82 13.00 12.38
CA GLY A 172 -0.62 12.79 12.23
C GLY A 172 -1.40 14.09 12.21
N ALA A 173 -1.11 15.01 13.13
CA ALA A 173 -1.73 16.34 13.18
C ALA A 173 -1.43 17.15 11.90
N VAL A 174 -0.18 17.11 11.40
CA VAL A 174 0.21 17.76 10.14
C VAL A 174 -0.58 17.19 8.97
N LEU A 175 -0.75 15.87 8.88
CA LEU A 175 -1.56 15.26 7.84
C LEU A 175 -3.02 15.72 7.90
N VAL A 176 -3.63 15.72 9.09
CA VAL A 176 -5.01 16.23 9.27
C VAL A 176 -5.11 17.68 8.84
N LEU A 177 -4.15 18.53 9.23
CA LEU A 177 -4.12 19.93 8.83
C LEU A 177 -3.99 20.10 7.30
N LEU A 178 -3.15 19.30 6.65
CA LEU A 178 -3.00 19.34 5.17
C LEU A 178 -4.31 19.03 4.44
N PHE A 179 -5.15 18.16 4.98
CA PHE A 179 -6.46 17.85 4.40
C PHE A 179 -7.58 18.81 4.83
N THR A 180 -7.38 19.57 5.91
CA THR A 180 -8.41 20.48 6.45
C THR A 180 -8.26 21.90 5.90
N ILE A 181 -7.02 22.37 5.69
CA ILE A 181 -6.76 23.74 5.22
C ILE A 181 -7.10 23.87 3.74
N PRO A 182 -7.96 24.85 3.32
CA PRO A 182 -8.38 25.01 1.93
C PRO A 182 -7.22 25.22 0.94
N VAL A 183 -6.19 25.97 1.33
CA VAL A 183 -5.01 26.29 0.51
C VAL A 183 -4.23 25.03 0.11
N THR A 184 -4.20 23.99 0.96
CA THR A 184 -3.53 22.72 0.67
C THR A 184 -4.48 21.68 0.10
N LYS A 185 -5.76 21.76 0.48
CA LYS A 185 -6.80 20.83 0.03
C LYS A 185 -7.09 21.00 -1.48
N GLU A 186 -7.20 22.21 -1.97
CA GLU A 186 -7.53 22.45 -3.39
C GLU A 186 -6.49 21.88 -4.37
N PRO A 187 -5.17 22.10 -4.22
CA PRO A 187 -4.17 21.45 -5.07
C PRO A 187 -4.23 19.92 -5.01
N ILE A 188 -4.50 19.34 -3.83
CA ILE A 188 -4.64 17.89 -3.67
C ILE A 188 -5.88 17.38 -4.43
N ILE A 189 -7.01 18.07 -4.30
CA ILE A 189 -8.24 17.72 -5.02
C ILE A 189 -8.05 17.91 -6.54
N HIS A 190 -7.40 18.98 -6.97
CA HIS A 190 -7.05 19.19 -8.39
C HIS A 190 -6.14 18.08 -8.91
N PHE A 191 -5.14 17.68 -8.12
CA PHE A 191 -4.27 16.56 -8.45
C PHE A 191 -5.09 15.27 -8.58
N ILE A 192 -5.98 14.96 -7.63
CA ILE A 192 -6.86 13.80 -7.69
C ILE A 192 -7.80 13.85 -8.90
N LYS A 193 -8.38 15.01 -9.21
CA LYS A 193 -9.23 15.19 -10.40
C LYS A 193 -8.45 15.04 -11.71
N SER A 194 -7.19 15.42 -11.75
CA SER A 194 -6.33 15.24 -12.92
C SER A 194 -6.07 13.78 -13.27
N PHE A 195 -6.28 12.86 -12.31
CA PHE A 195 -6.23 11.41 -12.56
C PHE A 195 -7.34 10.96 -13.52
N SER A 196 -8.53 11.54 -13.42
CA SER A 196 -9.66 11.20 -14.28
C SER A 196 -9.59 11.81 -15.68
N SER A 197 -8.89 12.94 -15.84
CA SER A 197 -8.85 13.72 -17.10
C SER A 197 -7.51 13.65 -17.83
N GLY A 198 -6.46 13.15 -17.19
CA GLY A 198 -5.10 13.09 -17.75
C GLY A 198 -4.81 11.80 -18.51
N SER A 199 -3.69 11.78 -19.26
CA SER A 199 -3.20 10.55 -19.85
C SER A 199 -2.75 9.59 -18.74
N LEU A 200 -3.16 8.32 -18.82
CA LEU A 200 -2.81 7.25 -17.88
C LEU A 200 -1.31 7.24 -17.54
N LEU A 201 -0.48 7.45 -18.55
CA LEU A 201 0.97 7.39 -18.43
C LEU A 201 1.54 8.54 -17.60
N LEU A 202 1.00 9.75 -17.73
CA LEU A 202 1.39 10.91 -16.91
C LEU A 202 0.96 10.71 -15.46
N THR A 203 -0.25 10.23 -15.24
CA THR A 203 -0.81 9.99 -13.92
C THR A 203 0.00 8.96 -13.13
N PHE A 204 0.23 7.78 -13.71
CA PHE A 204 1.03 6.75 -13.06
C PHE A 204 2.50 7.16 -12.91
N GLY A 205 3.06 7.84 -13.91
CA GLY A 205 4.42 8.34 -13.85
C GLY A 205 4.64 9.34 -12.71
N THR A 206 3.74 10.29 -12.52
CA THR A 206 3.84 11.28 -11.43
C THR A 206 3.73 10.61 -10.06
N MET A 207 2.80 9.65 -9.87
CA MET A 207 2.71 8.92 -8.60
C MET A 207 3.95 8.11 -8.28
N VAL A 208 4.51 7.43 -9.26
CA VAL A 208 5.76 6.67 -9.09
C VAL A 208 6.92 7.60 -8.72
N ILE A 209 7.06 8.75 -9.38
CA ILE A 209 8.08 9.75 -9.06
C ILE A 209 7.90 10.26 -7.63
N VAL A 210 6.68 10.61 -7.23
CA VAL A 210 6.38 11.06 -5.86
C VAL A 210 6.71 9.96 -4.85
N SER A 211 6.41 8.70 -5.14
CA SER A 211 6.75 7.56 -4.27
C SER A 211 8.26 7.43 -4.08
N PHE A 212 9.05 7.56 -5.14
CA PHE A 212 10.51 7.56 -5.04
C PHE A 212 11.03 8.78 -4.25
N LEU A 213 10.45 9.95 -4.41
CA LEU A 213 10.81 11.14 -3.60
C LEU A 213 10.52 10.90 -2.12
N LEU A 214 9.39 10.27 -1.78
CA LEU A 214 9.09 9.89 -0.39
C LEU A 214 10.12 8.91 0.18
N PHE A 215 10.58 7.93 -0.60
CA PHE A 215 11.67 7.04 -0.17
C PHE A 215 13.01 7.76 -0.01
N LEU A 216 13.31 8.76 -0.85
CA LEU A 216 14.50 9.62 -0.69
C LEU A 216 14.42 10.45 0.59
N ILE A 217 13.27 11.05 0.87
CA ILE A 217 13.04 11.79 2.12
C ILE A 217 13.19 10.84 3.31
N ASN A 218 12.63 9.64 3.24
CA ASN A 218 12.79 8.60 4.25
C ASN A 218 14.26 8.28 4.52
N TRP A 219 15.10 8.21 3.47
CA TRP A 219 16.53 8.03 3.61
C TRP A 219 17.20 9.17 4.39
N LEU A 220 16.81 10.43 4.13
CA LEU A 220 17.33 11.60 4.86
C LEU A 220 17.00 11.52 6.37
N PHE A 221 15.79 11.08 6.72
CA PHE A 221 15.39 10.90 8.12
C PHE A 221 16.20 9.80 8.83
N LEU A 222 16.38 8.65 8.18
CA LEU A 222 17.02 7.48 8.77
C LEU A 222 18.56 7.55 8.72
N LYS A 223 19.16 8.41 7.87
CA LYS A 223 20.61 8.58 7.76
C LYS A 223 21.28 8.91 9.10
N LYS A 224 20.62 9.68 9.96
CA LYS A 224 21.13 10.12 11.27
C LYS A 224 20.38 9.47 12.44
N ALA A 225 19.49 8.50 12.23
CA ALA A 225 18.73 7.86 13.30
C ALA A 225 19.63 6.91 14.10
N SER A 226 19.47 6.90 15.43
CA SER A 226 20.18 5.96 16.31
C SER A 226 19.63 4.53 16.12
N PRO A 227 20.47 3.48 16.21
CA PRO A 227 20.02 2.08 16.20
C PRO A 227 19.37 1.65 17.52
N VAL A 228 19.38 2.51 18.53
CA VAL A 228 18.77 2.23 19.84
C VAL A 228 17.30 2.59 19.80
N HIS A 229 16.45 1.61 20.00
CA HIS A 229 15.01 1.82 20.19
C HIS A 229 14.85 2.60 21.50
N GLN A 230 14.37 3.82 21.45
CA GLN A 230 13.82 4.47 22.64
C GLN A 230 12.51 3.74 22.94
N ALA A 231 12.51 3.03 24.07
CA ALA A 231 11.35 2.34 24.61
C ALA A 231 10.23 3.33 24.94
#